data_8a75e02bfbb8b40ce31b73847df87398
#
_entry.id   8a75e02bfbb8b40ce31b73847df87398
#
_cell.length_a   1.000
_cell.length_b   1.000
_cell.length_c   1.000
_cell.angle_alpha   90.00
_cell.angle_beta   90.00
_cell.angle_gamma   90.00
#
_symmetry.space_group_name_H-M   'P 1'
#
loop_
_entity.id
_entity.type
_entity.pdbx_description
1 polymer ?
#
loop_
_entity_poly.entity_id
_entity_poly.type
_entity_poly.pdbx_seq_one_letter_code
_entity_poly.pdbx_strand_id
1 'polypeptide(L)'
;MTQKYTEADTEAFYDHEDSMYRSFWDSEGSLHWGYFDNLADARAQDFVPACHRWNESMLAWSGLTTESRVLDIGCGNGNTAIWLAQQTGCEVVGIDISAVRVGNAKALAQEYPSLRLSFQKASVTSLPFSDNSFTHVWSQATLYHVHQRELALREIYRVLQEQGIFLFDDLITPVSEISAEGQKHVYQRLLFEPTFSYESYAKTLSEIGLMVLEAKDLSEHLNKSYQLLSELALSKYPKLSASYDKMCEAIAARELGWSFYRCQKVSDRVSWIYGTNDEKTLKDKYNAWATIYDADLDETYRCSPVLSARALANVLPNKAASILDVGAGTGMVGEALADLGYTNITAVDFSEEMLEVARKKQVYTALHQGNVAEPLTFSSPEAFDGIVVLGVFTFGHAHPKGLRNLFELLKSGGYFVLTLRVDYYESNDSLQEILEELSWSILDRVEFNIFETEPMVALVLKKH
;
A
#
# COMPACT_ATOMS: atom_id res chain seq x y z
N MET A 1 24.78 12.51 -8.12
CA MET A 1 25.52 11.27 -7.87
C MET A 1 25.79 10.64 -9.23
N THR A 2 27.03 10.23 -9.51
CA THR A 2 27.36 9.51 -10.76
C THR A 2 26.72 8.13 -10.69
N GLN A 3 25.90 7.79 -11.65
CA GLN A 3 25.28 6.47 -11.80
C GLN A 3 26.37 5.40 -11.77
N LYS A 4 26.24 4.43 -10.86
CA LYS A 4 27.29 3.41 -10.64
C LYS A 4 27.21 2.25 -11.61
N TYR A 5 25.99 1.84 -11.99
CA TYR A 5 25.72 0.77 -12.94
C TYR A 5 24.73 1.26 -14.01
N THR A 6 24.70 0.61 -15.17
CA THR A 6 23.84 0.95 -16.31
C THR A 6 22.95 -0.23 -16.69
N GLU A 7 21.90 0.01 -17.48
CA GLU A 7 21.11 -1.08 -18.08
C GLU A 7 21.97 -2.02 -18.93
N ALA A 8 23.00 -1.48 -19.60
CA ALA A 8 23.93 -2.30 -20.38
C ALA A 8 24.78 -3.23 -19.50
N ASP A 9 25.14 -2.81 -18.29
CA ASP A 9 25.83 -3.67 -17.32
C ASP A 9 24.91 -4.81 -16.86
N THR A 10 23.64 -4.52 -16.61
CA THR A 10 22.63 -5.52 -16.22
C THR A 10 22.33 -6.48 -17.38
N GLU A 11 22.19 -5.98 -18.63
CA GLU A 11 22.01 -6.81 -19.83
C GLU A 11 23.19 -7.78 -19.98
N ALA A 12 24.42 -7.26 -19.94
CA ALA A 12 25.63 -8.07 -20.07
C ALA A 12 25.76 -9.14 -18.98
N PHE A 13 25.39 -8.81 -17.74
CA PHE A 13 25.37 -9.76 -16.62
C PHE A 13 24.45 -10.95 -16.92
N TYR A 14 23.21 -10.70 -17.29
CA TYR A 14 22.23 -11.76 -17.52
C TYR A 14 22.50 -12.55 -18.81
N ASP A 15 22.98 -11.92 -19.86
CA ASP A 15 23.35 -12.61 -21.10
C ASP A 15 24.50 -13.60 -20.86
N HIS A 16 25.42 -13.28 -19.90
CA HIS A 16 26.55 -14.16 -19.57
C HIS A 16 26.18 -15.30 -18.62
N GLU A 17 25.34 -15.02 -17.62
CA GLU A 17 25.08 -15.92 -16.48
C GLU A 17 23.86 -16.85 -16.70
N ASP A 18 23.02 -16.62 -17.72
CA ASP A 18 21.74 -17.36 -17.92
C ASP A 18 21.92 -18.89 -17.94
N SER A 19 22.90 -19.40 -18.70
CA SER A 19 23.14 -20.84 -18.81
C SER A 19 23.63 -21.47 -17.50
N MET A 20 24.37 -20.73 -16.68
CA MET A 20 24.83 -21.19 -15.37
C MET A 20 23.65 -21.33 -14.41
N TYR A 21 22.83 -20.30 -14.29
CA TYR A 21 21.66 -20.31 -13.38
C TYR A 21 20.68 -21.43 -13.73
N ARG A 22 20.38 -21.65 -15.01
CA ARG A 22 19.53 -22.76 -15.47
C ARG A 22 20.07 -24.15 -15.12
N SER A 23 21.38 -24.27 -14.87
CA SER A 23 22.01 -25.56 -14.58
C SER A 23 21.80 -26.05 -13.12
N PHE A 24 21.32 -25.21 -12.21
CA PHE A 24 21.12 -25.60 -10.79
C PHE A 24 20.01 -24.85 -10.07
N TRP A 25 19.64 -23.63 -10.49
CA TRP A 25 18.58 -22.85 -9.84
C TRP A 25 17.21 -23.35 -10.29
N ASP A 26 16.91 -23.17 -11.56
CA ASP A 26 15.70 -23.66 -12.21
C ASP A 26 16.00 -23.99 -13.67
N SER A 27 15.78 -25.24 -14.08
CA SER A 27 16.03 -25.71 -15.44
C SER A 27 15.16 -25.00 -16.48
N GLU A 28 13.99 -24.50 -16.09
CA GLU A 28 13.09 -23.72 -16.94
C GLU A 28 13.57 -22.26 -17.06
N GLY A 29 14.41 -21.78 -16.14
CA GLY A 29 15.05 -20.48 -16.17
C GLY A 29 14.26 -19.36 -15.50
N SER A 30 13.35 -19.68 -14.60
CA SER A 30 12.71 -18.72 -13.71
C SER A 30 13.67 -18.39 -12.56
N LEU A 31 14.10 -17.15 -12.45
CA LEU A 31 15.09 -16.74 -11.47
C LEU A 31 14.45 -15.85 -10.38
N HIS A 32 13.60 -16.46 -9.56
CA HIS A 32 13.01 -15.80 -8.39
C HIS A 32 13.10 -16.68 -7.15
N TRP A 33 12.79 -16.13 -5.97
CA TRP A 33 12.91 -16.83 -4.69
C TRP A 33 11.65 -17.61 -4.34
N GLY A 34 11.79 -18.54 -3.39
CA GLY A 34 10.70 -19.43 -2.98
C GLY A 34 9.90 -18.88 -1.79
N TYR A 35 8.60 -19.16 -1.80
CA TYR A 35 7.70 -18.96 -0.66
C TYR A 35 7.42 -20.29 0.02
N PHE A 36 7.86 -20.49 1.25
CA PHE A 36 7.87 -21.77 1.96
C PHE A 36 6.73 -21.84 2.97
N ASP A 37 5.97 -22.94 2.97
CA ASP A 37 4.92 -23.20 3.97
C ASP A 37 5.53 -23.44 5.37
N ASN A 38 6.70 -24.08 5.40
CA ASN A 38 7.47 -24.34 6.63
C ASN A 38 8.94 -24.01 6.40
N LEU A 39 9.36 -22.85 6.91
CA LEU A 39 10.74 -22.37 6.79
C LEU A 39 11.76 -23.27 7.52
N ALA A 40 11.37 -23.87 8.65
CA ALA A 40 12.30 -24.66 9.49
C ALA A 40 12.69 -25.98 8.84
N ASP A 41 11.73 -26.66 8.22
CA ASP A 41 11.92 -28.02 7.68
C ASP A 41 12.24 -28.06 6.20
N ALA A 42 12.20 -26.91 5.49
CA ALA A 42 12.47 -26.87 4.05
C ALA A 42 13.89 -27.33 3.70
N ARG A 43 14.00 -28.13 2.64
CA ARG A 43 15.22 -28.73 2.09
C ARG A 43 15.44 -28.29 0.65
N ALA A 44 16.62 -28.55 0.08
CA ALA A 44 17.00 -28.18 -1.28
C ALA A 44 15.94 -28.58 -2.34
N GLN A 45 15.34 -29.75 -2.21
CA GLN A 45 14.28 -30.27 -3.11
C GLN A 45 12.98 -29.47 -3.05
N ASP A 46 12.75 -28.69 -1.99
CA ASP A 46 11.55 -27.87 -1.80
C ASP A 46 11.67 -26.48 -2.44
N PHE A 47 12.87 -26.13 -2.93
CA PHE A 47 13.14 -24.80 -3.47
C PHE A 47 12.31 -24.47 -4.71
N VAL A 48 12.36 -25.29 -5.76
CA VAL A 48 11.56 -25.08 -6.99
C VAL A 48 10.06 -25.13 -6.70
N PRO A 49 9.52 -26.12 -5.94
CA PRO A 49 8.12 -26.08 -5.48
C PRO A 49 7.76 -24.79 -4.71
N ALA A 50 8.67 -24.21 -3.94
CA ALA A 50 8.43 -22.94 -3.23
C ALA A 50 8.39 -21.75 -4.20
N CYS A 51 9.17 -21.76 -5.28
CA CYS A 51 9.06 -20.77 -6.35
C CYS A 51 7.69 -20.84 -7.06
N HIS A 52 7.20 -22.03 -7.37
CA HIS A 52 5.85 -22.20 -7.93
C HIS A 52 4.77 -21.70 -6.97
N ARG A 53 4.86 -22.01 -5.68
CA ARG A 53 3.93 -21.47 -4.65
C ARG A 53 3.92 -19.96 -4.61
N TRP A 54 5.07 -19.32 -4.84
CA TRP A 54 5.11 -17.85 -4.90
C TRP A 54 4.30 -17.33 -6.09
N ASN A 55 4.46 -17.92 -7.27
CA ASN A 55 3.65 -17.58 -8.44
C ASN A 55 2.15 -17.78 -8.19
N GLU A 56 1.77 -18.91 -7.59
CA GLU A 56 0.37 -19.22 -7.23
C GLU A 56 -0.20 -18.20 -6.23
N SER A 57 0.60 -17.80 -5.23
CA SER A 57 0.21 -16.80 -4.23
C SER A 57 -0.03 -15.44 -4.89
N MET A 58 0.90 -14.97 -5.71
CA MET A 58 0.75 -13.71 -6.44
C MET A 58 -0.47 -13.76 -7.39
N LEU A 59 -0.69 -14.89 -8.07
CA LEU A 59 -1.85 -15.08 -8.94
C LEU A 59 -3.16 -15.00 -8.16
N ALA A 60 -3.24 -15.64 -6.99
CA ALA A 60 -4.44 -15.59 -6.14
C ALA A 60 -4.79 -14.17 -5.69
N TRP A 61 -3.81 -13.29 -5.55
CA TRP A 61 -4.00 -11.87 -5.16
C TRP A 61 -4.18 -10.94 -6.37
N SER A 62 -3.94 -11.40 -7.60
CA SER A 62 -3.91 -10.55 -8.78
C SER A 62 -5.29 -10.09 -9.26
N GLY A 63 -6.31 -10.94 -9.13
CA GLY A 63 -7.62 -10.72 -9.76
C GLY A 63 -7.62 -10.89 -11.28
N LEU A 64 -6.63 -11.55 -11.86
CA LEU A 64 -6.52 -11.80 -13.30
C LEU A 64 -7.70 -12.63 -13.83
N THR A 65 -8.18 -12.25 -15.01
CA THR A 65 -9.24 -12.92 -15.75
C THR A 65 -8.86 -13.09 -17.22
N THR A 66 -9.68 -13.77 -18.00
CA THR A 66 -9.49 -13.91 -19.45
C THR A 66 -9.49 -12.59 -20.21
N GLU A 67 -10.11 -11.54 -19.65
CA GLU A 67 -10.17 -10.19 -20.23
C GLU A 67 -8.95 -9.34 -19.85
N SER A 68 -8.11 -9.83 -18.95
CA SER A 68 -6.95 -9.08 -18.51
C SER A 68 -5.88 -9.00 -19.60
N ARG A 69 -5.21 -7.85 -19.65
CA ARG A 69 -4.00 -7.60 -20.44
C ARG A 69 -2.86 -7.25 -19.50
N VAL A 70 -1.88 -8.14 -19.44
CA VAL A 70 -0.77 -8.09 -18.47
C VAL A 70 0.51 -7.62 -19.15
N LEU A 71 1.23 -6.69 -18.55
CA LEU A 71 2.62 -6.39 -18.88
C LEU A 71 3.52 -7.11 -17.87
N ASP A 72 4.32 -8.07 -18.33
CA ASP A 72 5.32 -8.77 -17.52
C ASP A 72 6.69 -8.09 -17.72
N ILE A 73 7.15 -7.39 -16.67
CA ILE A 73 8.39 -6.61 -16.66
C ILE A 73 9.55 -7.46 -16.15
N GLY A 74 10.58 -7.59 -16.96
CA GLY A 74 11.70 -8.50 -16.72
C GLY A 74 11.25 -9.95 -16.92
N CYS A 75 10.53 -10.21 -18.01
CA CYS A 75 9.93 -11.51 -18.31
C CYS A 75 10.94 -12.65 -18.48
N GLY A 76 12.22 -12.36 -18.54
CA GLY A 76 13.28 -13.35 -18.74
C GLY A 76 13.04 -14.24 -19.94
N ASN A 77 13.10 -15.56 -19.74
CA ASN A 77 12.85 -16.57 -20.77
C ASN A 77 11.37 -16.82 -21.04
N GLY A 78 10.44 -16.06 -20.42
CA GLY A 78 9.01 -16.08 -20.70
C GLY A 78 8.20 -17.13 -19.93
N ASN A 79 8.79 -17.87 -19.01
CA ASN A 79 8.11 -18.97 -18.30
C ASN A 79 6.93 -18.48 -17.45
N THR A 80 7.10 -17.41 -16.67
CA THR A 80 6.02 -16.80 -15.87
C THR A 80 4.90 -16.27 -16.76
N ALA A 81 5.24 -15.57 -17.85
CA ALA A 81 4.25 -15.07 -18.82
C ALA A 81 3.41 -16.19 -19.44
N ILE A 82 4.05 -17.27 -19.85
CA ILE A 82 3.38 -18.45 -20.43
C ILE A 82 2.48 -19.12 -19.38
N TRP A 83 3.01 -19.31 -18.16
CA TRP A 83 2.25 -19.89 -17.05
C TRP A 83 1.03 -19.04 -16.69
N LEU A 84 1.14 -17.72 -16.59
CA LEU A 84 0.02 -16.80 -16.36
C LEU A 84 -1.07 -16.96 -17.44
N ALA A 85 -0.66 -16.96 -18.72
CA ALA A 85 -1.59 -17.12 -19.83
C ALA A 85 -2.28 -18.51 -19.83
N GLN A 86 -1.57 -19.58 -19.42
CA GLN A 86 -2.14 -20.92 -19.25
C GLN A 86 -3.18 -20.99 -18.13
N GLN A 87 -2.87 -20.38 -16.97
CA GLN A 87 -3.74 -20.43 -15.80
C GLN A 87 -5.02 -19.60 -15.96
N THR A 88 -4.93 -18.46 -16.65
CA THR A 88 -6.02 -17.47 -16.67
C THR A 88 -6.66 -17.26 -18.05
N GLY A 89 -5.95 -17.62 -19.13
CA GLY A 89 -6.35 -17.28 -20.49
C GLY A 89 -6.15 -15.77 -20.81
N CYS A 90 -5.48 -14.99 -19.98
CA CYS A 90 -5.22 -13.56 -20.22
C CYS A 90 -4.24 -13.33 -21.38
N GLU A 91 -4.19 -12.09 -21.90
CA GLU A 91 -3.12 -11.65 -22.79
C GLU A 91 -1.90 -11.23 -21.97
N VAL A 92 -0.71 -11.72 -22.33
CA VAL A 92 0.54 -11.31 -21.68
C VAL A 92 1.53 -10.74 -22.69
N VAL A 93 2.02 -9.54 -22.41
CA VAL A 93 3.11 -8.86 -23.11
C VAL A 93 4.33 -8.86 -22.21
N GLY A 94 5.35 -9.64 -22.54
CA GLY A 94 6.61 -9.67 -21.79
C GLY A 94 7.64 -8.69 -22.35
N ILE A 95 8.33 -8.00 -21.45
CA ILE A 95 9.49 -7.17 -21.80
C ILE A 95 10.72 -7.57 -20.97
N ASP A 96 11.88 -7.52 -21.59
CA ASP A 96 13.17 -7.66 -20.94
C ASP A 96 14.21 -6.79 -21.65
N ILE A 97 15.26 -6.35 -20.95
CA ILE A 97 16.38 -5.63 -21.55
C ILE A 97 17.33 -6.56 -22.30
N SER A 98 17.38 -7.86 -21.96
CA SER A 98 18.19 -8.87 -22.61
C SER A 98 17.57 -9.32 -23.93
N ALA A 99 18.28 -9.09 -25.03
CA ALA A 99 17.88 -9.59 -26.35
C ALA A 99 17.90 -11.12 -26.41
N VAL A 100 18.80 -11.77 -25.68
CA VAL A 100 18.95 -13.22 -25.59
C VAL A 100 17.71 -13.82 -24.94
N ARG A 101 17.32 -13.32 -23.79
CA ARG A 101 16.14 -13.79 -23.04
C ARG A 101 14.84 -13.59 -23.81
N VAL A 102 14.66 -12.41 -24.41
CA VAL A 102 13.49 -12.17 -25.29
C VAL A 102 13.48 -13.13 -26.49
N GLY A 103 14.65 -13.47 -27.05
CA GLY A 103 14.76 -14.47 -28.09
C GLY A 103 14.29 -15.86 -27.62
N ASN A 104 14.72 -16.27 -26.42
CA ASN A 104 14.32 -17.53 -25.79
C ASN A 104 12.80 -17.55 -25.51
N ALA A 105 12.26 -16.46 -24.95
CA ALA A 105 10.83 -16.33 -24.67
C ALA A 105 9.97 -16.45 -25.95
N LYS A 106 10.40 -15.80 -27.05
CA LYS A 106 9.74 -15.93 -28.35
C LYS A 106 9.78 -17.37 -28.90
N ALA A 107 10.91 -18.04 -28.74
CA ALA A 107 11.05 -19.42 -29.20
C ALA A 107 10.16 -20.37 -28.39
N LEU A 108 10.14 -20.21 -27.05
CA LEU A 108 9.31 -21.01 -26.16
C LEU A 108 7.82 -20.78 -26.42
N ALA A 109 7.39 -19.54 -26.67
CA ALA A 109 6.01 -19.20 -26.97
C ALA A 109 5.47 -19.88 -28.24
N GLN A 110 6.33 -20.29 -29.19
CA GLN A 110 5.91 -21.03 -30.39
C GLN A 110 5.34 -22.43 -30.08
N GLU A 111 5.70 -23.00 -28.93
CA GLU A 111 5.15 -24.24 -28.44
C GLU A 111 3.68 -24.10 -27.95
N TYR A 112 3.22 -22.85 -27.73
CA TYR A 112 1.90 -22.53 -27.19
C TYR A 112 1.09 -21.59 -28.11
N PRO A 113 0.80 -21.98 -29.36
CA PRO A 113 0.21 -21.06 -30.36
C PRO A 113 -1.23 -20.64 -30.06
N SER A 114 -1.89 -21.27 -29.10
CA SER A 114 -3.24 -20.89 -28.64
C SER A 114 -3.25 -19.81 -27.57
N LEU A 115 -2.11 -19.50 -26.94
CA LEU A 115 -1.99 -18.47 -25.92
C LEU A 115 -1.76 -17.09 -26.55
N ARG A 116 -2.28 -16.05 -25.91
CA ARG A 116 -2.12 -14.65 -26.34
C ARG A 116 -0.84 -14.08 -25.73
N LEU A 117 0.30 -14.37 -26.37
CA LEU A 117 1.63 -14.00 -25.89
C LEU A 117 2.38 -13.13 -26.89
N SER A 118 3.09 -12.12 -26.40
CA SER A 118 4.05 -11.37 -27.19
C SER A 118 5.24 -10.95 -26.33
N PHE A 119 6.43 -10.89 -26.92
CA PHE A 119 7.66 -10.53 -26.22
C PHE A 119 8.46 -9.52 -27.01
N GLN A 120 9.05 -8.51 -26.33
CA GLN A 120 9.92 -7.55 -26.99
C GLN A 120 11.00 -7.03 -26.05
N LYS A 121 12.15 -6.64 -26.64
CA LYS A 121 13.21 -5.95 -25.90
C LYS A 121 12.76 -4.52 -25.62
N ALA A 122 12.71 -4.14 -24.34
CA ALA A 122 12.39 -2.79 -23.91
C ALA A 122 12.92 -2.50 -22.51
N SER A 123 13.21 -1.22 -22.24
CA SER A 123 13.51 -0.74 -20.90
C SER A 123 12.21 -0.34 -20.19
N VAL A 124 12.10 -0.66 -18.90
CA VAL A 124 10.97 -0.21 -18.05
C VAL A 124 11.00 1.29 -17.77
N THR A 125 12.14 1.95 -17.95
CA THR A 125 12.26 3.42 -17.80
C THR A 125 11.75 4.21 -19.01
N SER A 126 11.40 3.52 -20.12
CA SER A 126 10.83 4.10 -21.33
C SER A 126 9.98 3.05 -22.06
N LEU A 127 8.80 2.79 -21.55
CA LEU A 127 7.89 1.75 -22.07
C LEU A 127 7.31 2.15 -23.43
N PRO A 128 7.44 1.31 -24.47
CA PRO A 128 6.95 1.60 -25.83
C PRO A 128 5.45 1.32 -25.98
N PHE A 129 4.67 1.68 -24.97
CA PHE A 129 3.21 1.48 -24.93
C PHE A 129 2.50 2.81 -24.63
N SER A 130 1.28 2.93 -25.14
CA SER A 130 0.41 4.09 -24.84
C SER A 130 -0.03 4.08 -23.39
N ASP A 131 -0.45 5.24 -22.90
CA ASP A 131 -1.05 5.38 -21.58
C ASP A 131 -2.29 4.47 -21.46
N ASN A 132 -2.54 3.95 -20.26
CA ASN A 132 -3.70 3.12 -19.96
C ASN A 132 -3.86 1.88 -20.86
N SER A 133 -2.74 1.25 -21.24
CA SER A 133 -2.72 0.09 -22.16
C SER A 133 -2.93 -1.25 -21.47
N PHE A 134 -2.68 -1.36 -20.16
CA PHE A 134 -2.69 -2.62 -19.43
C PHE A 134 -3.62 -2.57 -18.24
N THR A 135 -4.35 -3.66 -18.01
CA THR A 135 -5.15 -3.85 -16.79
C THR A 135 -4.27 -4.25 -15.60
N HIS A 136 -3.16 -4.95 -15.89
CA HIS A 136 -2.21 -5.44 -14.88
C HIS A 136 -0.78 -5.23 -15.34
N VAL A 137 0.09 -4.96 -14.36
CA VAL A 137 1.53 -5.06 -14.50
C VAL A 137 2.04 -6.07 -13.50
N TRP A 138 2.93 -6.94 -13.94
CA TRP A 138 3.57 -7.99 -13.15
C TRP A 138 5.09 -7.82 -13.20
N SER A 139 5.78 -7.97 -12.08
CA SER A 139 7.24 -7.97 -12.06
C SER A 139 7.76 -8.82 -10.91
N GLN A 140 8.72 -9.69 -11.17
CA GLN A 140 9.36 -10.52 -10.16
C GLN A 140 10.87 -10.38 -10.22
N ALA A 141 11.50 -10.11 -9.08
CA ALA A 141 12.95 -10.06 -8.93
C ALA A 141 13.67 -9.22 -10.01
N THR A 142 13.11 -8.05 -10.38
CA THR A 142 13.57 -7.28 -11.54
C THR A 142 13.91 -5.83 -11.21
N LEU A 143 13.05 -5.12 -10.49
CA LEU A 143 13.14 -3.66 -10.37
C LEU A 143 14.38 -3.20 -9.58
N TYR A 144 14.93 -4.02 -8.70
CA TYR A 144 16.17 -3.69 -7.97
C TYR A 144 17.38 -3.47 -8.89
N HIS A 145 17.35 -4.00 -10.11
CA HIS A 145 18.37 -3.74 -11.12
C HIS A 145 18.20 -2.40 -11.84
N VAL A 146 17.07 -1.74 -11.65
CA VAL A 146 16.76 -0.48 -12.34
C VAL A 146 17.26 0.71 -11.51
N HIS A 147 18.28 1.44 -12.00
CA HIS A 147 18.82 2.59 -11.30
C HIS A 147 17.83 3.72 -11.12
N GLN A 148 17.05 4.00 -12.17
CA GLN A 148 16.02 5.04 -12.16
C GLN A 148 14.67 4.42 -11.80
N ARG A 149 14.59 3.76 -10.62
CA ARG A 149 13.37 3.05 -10.21
C ARG A 149 12.14 3.94 -10.15
N GLU A 150 12.26 5.17 -9.66
CA GLU A 150 11.12 6.08 -9.66
C GLU A 150 10.61 6.39 -11.07
N LEU A 151 11.50 6.52 -12.06
CA LEU A 151 11.09 6.69 -13.46
C LEU A 151 10.37 5.44 -13.96
N ALA A 152 10.89 4.25 -13.64
CA ALA A 152 10.23 2.99 -13.98
C ALA A 152 8.82 2.90 -13.35
N LEU A 153 8.67 3.26 -12.07
CA LEU A 153 7.38 3.28 -11.38
C LEU A 153 6.39 4.28 -12.02
N ARG A 154 6.86 5.45 -12.47
CA ARG A 154 6.03 6.42 -13.22
C ARG A 154 5.61 5.90 -14.57
N GLU A 155 6.47 5.19 -15.30
CA GLU A 155 6.12 4.53 -16.55
C GLU A 155 5.12 3.39 -16.34
N ILE A 156 5.26 2.60 -15.27
CA ILE A 156 4.28 1.59 -14.86
C ILE A 156 2.93 2.24 -14.58
N TYR A 157 2.90 3.32 -13.79
CA TYR A 157 1.69 4.10 -13.53
C TYR A 157 1.06 4.61 -14.84
N ARG A 158 1.87 5.14 -15.75
CA ARG A 158 1.38 5.68 -17.02
C ARG A 158 0.67 4.63 -17.88
N VAL A 159 1.27 3.43 -18.01
CA VAL A 159 0.72 2.38 -18.88
C VAL A 159 -0.41 1.58 -18.26
N LEU A 160 -0.57 1.59 -16.94
CA LEU A 160 -1.72 1.00 -16.25
C LEU A 160 -3.00 1.79 -16.56
N GLN A 161 -4.11 1.07 -16.73
CA GLN A 161 -5.46 1.64 -16.75
C GLN A 161 -5.82 2.18 -15.36
N GLU A 162 -6.78 3.09 -15.29
CA GLU A 162 -7.36 3.51 -14.00
C GLU A 162 -7.92 2.30 -13.27
N GLN A 163 -7.64 2.20 -11.97
CA GLN A 163 -7.88 1.03 -11.12
C GLN A 163 -7.13 -0.25 -11.52
N GLY A 164 -6.21 -0.17 -12.48
CA GLY A 164 -5.34 -1.29 -12.85
C GLY A 164 -4.41 -1.69 -11.72
N ILE A 165 -4.01 -2.96 -11.70
CA ILE A 165 -3.25 -3.58 -10.61
C ILE A 165 -1.79 -3.77 -10.99
N PHE A 166 -0.89 -3.37 -10.12
CA PHE A 166 0.54 -3.66 -10.18
C PHE A 166 0.92 -4.60 -9.05
N LEU A 167 1.41 -5.80 -9.42
CA LEU A 167 1.95 -6.78 -8.47
C LEU A 167 3.43 -6.96 -8.73
N PHE A 168 4.23 -6.84 -7.70
CA PHE A 168 5.66 -7.09 -7.84
C PHE A 168 6.30 -7.52 -6.53
N ASP A 169 7.38 -8.25 -6.64
CA ASP A 169 8.34 -8.44 -5.56
C ASP A 169 9.69 -7.83 -5.93
N ASP A 170 10.40 -7.36 -4.91
CA ASP A 170 11.69 -6.70 -5.14
C ASP A 170 12.60 -6.79 -3.92
N LEU A 171 13.91 -6.68 -4.17
CA LEU A 171 14.88 -6.56 -3.09
C LEU A 171 14.83 -5.15 -2.48
N ILE A 172 14.93 -5.12 -1.16
CA ILE A 172 14.92 -3.89 -0.36
C ILE A 172 16.19 -3.80 0.50
N THR A 173 16.46 -2.58 0.94
CA THR A 173 17.53 -2.25 1.89
C THR A 173 16.91 -1.77 3.20
N PRO A 174 16.70 -2.66 4.20
CA PRO A 174 16.00 -2.31 5.43
C PRO A 174 16.68 -1.26 6.30
N VAL A 175 18.01 -1.11 6.17
CA VAL A 175 18.82 -0.15 6.95
C VAL A 175 19.52 0.86 6.04
N SER A 176 19.82 2.05 6.58
CA SER A 176 20.48 3.13 5.83
C SER A 176 22.00 2.97 5.74
N GLU A 177 22.61 2.27 6.69
CA GLU A 177 24.06 2.04 6.73
C GLU A 177 24.37 0.59 6.34
N ILE A 178 25.13 0.41 5.29
CA ILE A 178 25.52 -0.90 4.76
C ILE A 178 27.01 -1.13 5.04
N SER A 179 27.34 -2.30 5.61
CA SER A 179 28.71 -2.70 5.87
C SER A 179 29.52 -2.84 4.57
N ALA A 180 30.86 -2.79 4.67
CA ALA A 180 31.75 -3.02 3.54
C ALA A 180 31.56 -4.42 2.92
N GLU A 181 31.27 -5.44 3.75
CA GLU A 181 30.96 -6.79 3.28
C GLU A 181 29.61 -6.83 2.53
N GLY A 182 28.56 -6.20 3.06
CA GLY A 182 27.27 -6.05 2.38
C GLY A 182 27.41 -5.35 1.04
N GLN A 183 28.14 -4.21 1.01
CA GLN A 183 28.41 -3.49 -0.24
C GLN A 183 29.09 -4.38 -1.28
N LYS A 184 30.09 -5.15 -0.89
CA LYS A 184 30.87 -5.98 -1.80
C LYS A 184 30.11 -7.22 -2.27
N HIS A 185 29.50 -7.95 -1.34
CA HIS A 185 28.97 -9.28 -1.62
C HIS A 185 27.48 -9.30 -2.02
N VAL A 186 26.74 -8.23 -1.75
CA VAL A 186 25.36 -8.06 -2.16
C VAL A 186 25.25 -7.05 -3.30
N TYR A 187 25.47 -5.78 -3.00
CA TYR A 187 25.13 -4.68 -3.90
C TYR A 187 26.00 -4.63 -5.15
N GLN A 188 27.34 -4.84 -5.00
CA GLN A 188 28.24 -4.90 -6.16
C GLN A 188 28.03 -6.15 -7.00
N ARG A 189 27.73 -7.29 -6.36
CA ARG A 189 27.50 -8.54 -7.06
C ARG A 189 26.22 -8.54 -7.87
N LEU A 190 25.13 -7.98 -7.31
CA LEU A 190 23.82 -7.93 -7.95
C LEU A 190 23.62 -6.68 -8.80
N LEU A 191 24.64 -5.82 -8.94
CA LEU A 191 24.49 -4.52 -9.61
C LEU A 191 23.28 -3.73 -9.05
N PHE A 192 23.13 -3.76 -7.73
CA PHE A 192 21.99 -3.23 -7.01
C PHE A 192 22.38 -1.99 -6.21
N GLU A 193 21.57 -0.92 -6.28
CA GLU A 193 21.78 0.27 -5.46
C GLU A 193 20.82 0.28 -4.27
N PRO A 194 21.31 0.50 -3.02
CA PRO A 194 20.50 0.54 -1.83
C PRO A 194 19.63 1.82 -1.82
N THR A 195 18.44 1.77 -2.37
CA THR A 195 17.60 2.95 -2.58
C THR A 195 16.35 2.94 -1.74
N PHE A 196 15.70 1.77 -1.60
CA PHE A 196 14.41 1.65 -0.94
C PHE A 196 14.45 0.70 0.25
N SER A 197 13.94 1.17 1.40
CA SER A 197 13.44 0.33 2.48
C SER A 197 12.00 -0.10 2.21
N TYR A 198 11.46 -0.97 3.03
CA TYR A 198 10.06 -1.39 2.96
C TYR A 198 9.10 -0.18 3.00
N GLU A 199 9.32 0.73 3.96
CA GLU A 199 8.47 1.90 4.17
C GLU A 199 8.66 2.96 3.08
N SER A 200 9.91 3.25 2.69
CA SER A 200 10.18 4.26 1.67
C SER A 200 9.68 3.83 0.29
N TYR A 201 9.70 2.53 0.00
CA TYR A 201 9.13 1.99 -1.24
C TYR A 201 7.61 2.19 -1.29
N ALA A 202 6.89 1.78 -0.22
CA ALA A 202 5.45 1.96 -0.11
C ALA A 202 5.05 3.45 -0.21
N LYS A 203 5.81 4.34 0.44
CA LYS A 203 5.59 5.79 0.35
C LYS A 203 5.75 6.30 -1.08
N THR A 204 6.85 5.96 -1.77
CA THR A 204 7.10 6.40 -3.15
C THR A 204 6.02 5.89 -4.11
N LEU A 205 5.57 4.64 -3.96
CA LEU A 205 4.46 4.08 -4.75
C LEU A 205 3.19 4.93 -4.57
N SER A 206 2.82 5.21 -3.32
CA SER A 206 1.62 6.01 -3.01
C SER A 206 1.72 7.43 -3.53
N GLU A 207 2.88 8.09 -3.43
CA GLU A 207 3.13 9.45 -3.98
C GLU A 207 2.97 9.50 -5.50
N ILE A 208 3.31 8.42 -6.21
CA ILE A 208 3.13 8.32 -7.68
C ILE A 208 1.66 8.08 -8.06
N GLY A 209 0.82 7.59 -7.13
CA GLY A 209 -0.57 7.21 -7.37
C GLY A 209 -0.78 5.69 -7.54
N LEU A 210 0.24 4.91 -7.19
CA LEU A 210 0.17 3.45 -7.05
C LEU A 210 -0.15 3.13 -5.58
N MET A 211 -1.43 3.15 -5.22
CA MET A 211 -1.89 2.94 -3.85
C MET A 211 -1.60 1.52 -3.40
N VAL A 212 -0.84 1.36 -2.32
CA VAL A 212 -0.43 0.05 -1.80
C VAL A 212 -1.58 -0.59 -1.05
N LEU A 213 -2.23 -1.59 -1.65
CA LEU A 213 -3.35 -2.34 -1.05
C LEU A 213 -2.86 -3.47 -0.14
N GLU A 214 -1.69 -4.03 -0.43
CA GLU A 214 -1.07 -5.11 0.33
C GLU A 214 0.44 -5.03 0.21
N ALA A 215 1.14 -5.21 1.30
CA ALA A 215 2.59 -5.31 1.34
C ALA A 215 3.02 -6.41 2.31
N LYS A 216 4.06 -7.15 1.95
CA LYS A 216 4.62 -8.25 2.78
C LYS A 216 6.13 -8.15 2.85
N ASP A 217 6.68 -8.30 4.05
CA ASP A 217 8.10 -8.59 4.24
C ASP A 217 8.32 -10.10 4.08
N LEU A 218 9.12 -10.46 3.09
CA LEU A 218 9.44 -11.83 2.72
C LEU A 218 10.91 -12.18 3.00
N SER A 219 11.59 -11.38 3.81
CA SER A 219 13.04 -11.51 4.05
C SER A 219 13.44 -12.85 4.66
N GLU A 220 12.58 -13.49 5.48
CA GLU A 220 12.83 -14.83 5.99
C GLU A 220 12.79 -15.90 4.89
N HIS A 221 11.87 -15.75 3.94
CA HIS A 221 11.80 -16.63 2.76
C HIS A 221 12.99 -16.42 1.81
N LEU A 222 13.46 -15.18 1.67
CA LEU A 222 14.70 -14.88 0.95
C LEU A 222 15.90 -15.56 1.60
N ASN A 223 16.04 -15.47 2.91
CA ASN A 223 17.12 -16.11 3.66
C ASN A 223 17.11 -17.62 3.43
N LYS A 224 15.93 -18.26 3.58
CA LYS A 224 15.79 -19.69 3.30
C LYS A 224 16.16 -20.04 1.86
N SER A 225 15.72 -19.25 0.89
CA SER A 225 16.05 -19.45 -0.53
C SER A 225 17.57 -19.44 -0.75
N TYR A 226 18.30 -18.48 -0.19
CA TYR A 226 19.75 -18.42 -0.35
C TYR A 226 20.48 -19.55 0.40
N GLN A 227 19.99 -20.01 1.57
CA GLN A 227 20.52 -21.21 2.24
C GLN A 227 20.43 -22.43 1.33
N LEU A 228 19.26 -22.68 0.74
CA LEU A 228 19.05 -23.84 -0.13
C LEU A 228 19.81 -23.71 -1.46
N LEU A 229 19.92 -22.50 -2.01
CA LEU A 229 20.74 -22.23 -3.20
C LEU A 229 22.24 -22.43 -2.92
N SER A 230 22.73 -22.09 -1.72
CA SER A 230 24.10 -22.39 -1.32
C SER A 230 24.37 -23.91 -1.32
N GLU A 231 23.46 -24.68 -0.73
CA GLU A 231 23.52 -26.16 -0.74
C GLU A 231 23.53 -26.73 -2.17
N LEU A 232 22.63 -26.27 -3.02
CA LEU A 232 22.51 -26.72 -4.42
C LEU A 232 23.75 -26.39 -5.27
N ALA A 233 24.33 -25.20 -5.03
CA ALA A 233 25.51 -24.74 -5.79
C ALA A 233 26.81 -25.38 -5.31
N LEU A 234 26.89 -25.86 -4.05
CA LEU A 234 28.13 -26.21 -3.37
C LEU A 234 29.03 -27.18 -4.16
N SER A 235 28.46 -28.21 -4.77
CA SER A 235 29.21 -29.25 -5.46
C SER A 235 29.78 -28.78 -6.80
N LYS A 236 29.06 -27.93 -7.54
CA LYS A 236 29.38 -27.52 -8.89
C LYS A 236 29.98 -26.11 -8.97
N TYR A 237 29.53 -25.22 -8.09
CA TYR A 237 29.89 -23.80 -8.06
C TYR A 237 30.24 -23.33 -6.65
N PRO A 238 31.32 -23.84 -5.99
CA PRO A 238 31.61 -23.55 -4.57
C PRO A 238 31.83 -22.05 -4.27
N LYS A 239 32.34 -21.25 -5.23
CA LYS A 239 32.46 -19.80 -5.05
C LYS A 239 31.11 -19.10 -5.02
N LEU A 240 30.16 -19.59 -5.79
CA LEU A 240 28.79 -19.05 -5.81
C LEU A 240 28.05 -19.45 -4.54
N SER A 241 28.21 -20.69 -4.07
CA SER A 241 27.71 -21.15 -2.75
C SER A 241 28.18 -20.20 -1.63
N ALA A 242 29.50 -19.94 -1.54
CA ALA A 242 30.04 -19.00 -0.58
C ALA A 242 29.48 -17.57 -0.71
N SER A 243 29.13 -17.15 -1.93
CA SER A 243 28.46 -15.86 -2.13
C SER A 243 27.02 -15.86 -1.60
N TYR A 244 26.29 -16.97 -1.73
CA TYR A 244 24.96 -17.10 -1.16
C TYR A 244 24.97 -17.12 0.38
N ASP A 245 26.01 -17.70 1.02
CA ASP A 245 26.21 -17.61 2.45
C ASP A 245 26.37 -16.14 2.89
N LYS A 246 27.08 -15.31 2.11
CA LYS A 246 27.17 -13.86 2.36
C LYS A 246 25.86 -13.12 2.19
N MET A 247 24.98 -13.58 1.29
CA MET A 247 23.61 -13.05 1.21
C MET A 247 22.83 -13.33 2.50
N CYS A 248 22.93 -14.57 3.05
CA CYS A 248 22.30 -14.92 4.32
C CYS A 248 22.81 -14.06 5.48
N GLU A 249 24.14 -13.82 5.55
CA GLU A 249 24.74 -12.91 6.55
C GLU A 249 24.16 -11.49 6.45
N ALA A 250 24.04 -10.94 5.24
CA ALA A 250 23.48 -9.60 5.00
C ALA A 250 21.98 -9.51 5.36
N ILE A 251 21.21 -10.57 5.10
CA ILE A 251 19.79 -10.62 5.49
C ILE A 251 19.68 -10.66 7.03
N ALA A 252 20.47 -11.47 7.69
CA ALA A 252 20.52 -11.54 9.16
C ALA A 252 20.92 -10.19 9.79
N ALA A 253 21.81 -9.44 9.14
CA ALA A 253 22.19 -8.08 9.53
C ALA A 253 21.16 -7.00 9.13
N ARG A 254 20.07 -7.38 8.47
CA ARG A 254 19.05 -6.48 7.91
C ARG A 254 19.59 -5.52 6.82
N GLU A 255 20.71 -5.84 6.23
CA GLU A 255 21.27 -5.06 5.12
C GLU A 255 20.65 -5.41 3.76
N LEU A 256 19.92 -6.51 3.69
CA LEU A 256 19.16 -6.97 2.53
C LEU A 256 17.84 -7.55 3.00
N GLY A 257 16.78 -7.31 2.24
CA GLY A 257 15.46 -7.91 2.43
C GLY A 257 14.75 -8.16 1.11
N TRP A 258 13.60 -8.77 1.18
CA TRP A 258 12.70 -9.05 0.05
C TRP A 258 11.28 -8.64 0.43
N SER A 259 10.64 -7.89 -0.44
CA SER A 259 9.29 -7.39 -0.22
C SER A 259 8.39 -7.67 -1.40
N PHE A 260 7.10 -7.79 -1.11
CA PHE A 260 6.03 -7.86 -2.10
C PHE A 260 5.08 -6.69 -1.91
N TYR A 261 4.56 -6.17 -3.01
CA TYR A 261 3.54 -5.13 -3.04
C TYR A 261 2.46 -5.45 -4.07
N ARG A 262 1.21 -5.26 -3.67
CA ARG A 262 0.05 -5.21 -4.56
C ARG A 262 -0.50 -3.79 -4.53
N CYS A 263 -0.41 -3.12 -5.66
CA CYS A 263 -0.80 -1.73 -5.79
C CYS A 263 -1.94 -1.56 -6.78
N GLN A 264 -2.71 -0.48 -6.62
CA GLN A 264 -3.74 -0.07 -7.56
C GLN A 264 -3.43 1.34 -8.07
N LYS A 265 -3.56 1.57 -9.38
CA LYS A 265 -3.50 2.92 -9.95
C LYS A 265 -4.73 3.71 -9.55
N VAL A 266 -4.51 4.87 -8.94
CA VAL A 266 -5.56 5.79 -8.49
C VAL A 266 -5.16 7.21 -8.83
N SER A 267 -5.88 7.84 -9.76
CA SER A 267 -5.68 9.24 -10.14
C SER A 267 -6.50 10.21 -9.29
N ASP A 268 -7.67 9.81 -8.83
CA ASP A 268 -8.55 10.57 -7.93
C ASP A 268 -8.88 9.74 -6.68
N ARG A 269 -8.17 10.05 -5.60
CA ARG A 269 -8.26 9.30 -4.33
C ARG A 269 -9.56 9.58 -3.57
N VAL A 270 -10.11 10.77 -3.70
CA VAL A 270 -11.38 11.11 -3.07
C VAL A 270 -12.51 10.29 -3.71
N SER A 271 -12.64 10.32 -5.03
CA SER A 271 -13.62 9.47 -5.74
C SER A 271 -13.38 7.98 -5.51
N TRP A 272 -12.13 7.56 -5.37
CA TRP A 272 -11.78 6.17 -5.08
C TRP A 272 -12.31 5.70 -3.73
N ILE A 273 -12.24 6.52 -2.68
CA ILE A 273 -12.82 6.23 -1.36
C ILE A 273 -14.34 6.08 -1.45
N TYR A 274 -15.02 7.05 -2.06
CA TYR A 274 -16.49 7.04 -2.19
C TYR A 274 -17.03 5.93 -3.11
N GLY A 275 -16.20 5.33 -3.94
CA GLY A 275 -16.57 4.23 -4.85
C GLY A 275 -16.74 2.86 -4.19
N THR A 276 -16.80 2.75 -2.84
CA THR A 276 -16.95 1.46 -2.13
C THR A 276 -18.14 1.46 -1.19
N ASN A 277 -18.81 0.29 -1.07
CA ASN A 277 -19.92 0.05 -0.13
C ASN A 277 -19.57 -1.03 0.92
N ASP A 278 -18.35 -1.52 0.92
CA ASP A 278 -17.87 -2.56 1.84
C ASP A 278 -16.89 -1.96 2.86
N GLU A 279 -17.20 -2.16 4.15
CA GLU A 279 -16.42 -1.58 5.26
C GLU A 279 -14.97 -2.02 5.28
N LYS A 280 -14.71 -3.30 4.99
CA LYS A 280 -13.33 -3.81 4.95
C LYS A 280 -12.53 -3.13 3.85
N THR A 281 -13.09 -3.06 2.64
CA THR A 281 -12.47 -2.38 1.50
C THR A 281 -12.27 -0.90 1.78
N LEU A 282 -13.21 -0.24 2.45
CA LEU A 282 -13.08 1.16 2.86
C LEU A 282 -11.89 1.34 3.82
N LYS A 283 -11.79 0.47 4.82
CA LYS A 283 -10.66 0.47 5.76
C LYS A 283 -9.33 0.27 5.05
N ASP A 284 -9.24 -0.73 4.15
CA ASP A 284 -8.02 -1.02 3.40
C ASP A 284 -7.60 0.18 2.53
N LYS A 285 -8.54 0.90 1.95
CA LYS A 285 -8.29 2.12 1.19
C LYS A 285 -7.77 3.27 2.06
N TYR A 286 -8.36 3.51 3.23
CA TYR A 286 -7.85 4.52 4.16
C TYR A 286 -6.47 4.15 4.70
N ASN A 287 -6.23 2.88 5.02
CA ASN A 287 -4.91 2.39 5.39
C ASN A 287 -3.88 2.70 4.30
N ALA A 288 -4.21 2.41 3.04
CA ALA A 288 -3.33 2.68 1.90
C ALA A 288 -3.05 4.18 1.70
N TRP A 289 -3.99 5.04 2.04
CA TRP A 289 -3.87 6.50 1.84
C TRP A 289 -3.20 7.22 3.01
N ALA A 290 -3.14 6.62 4.20
CA ALA A 290 -2.76 7.27 5.46
C ALA A 290 -1.46 8.10 5.39
N THR A 291 -0.41 7.55 4.76
CA THR A 291 0.93 8.18 4.76
C THR A 291 1.03 9.47 3.95
N ILE A 292 0.12 9.66 2.99
CA ILE A 292 0.11 10.83 2.10
C ILE A 292 -1.17 11.65 2.21
N TYR A 293 -2.11 11.22 3.07
CA TYR A 293 -3.44 11.82 3.22
C TYR A 293 -3.39 13.34 3.44
N ASP A 294 -2.59 13.80 4.40
CA ASP A 294 -2.46 15.22 4.71
C ASP A 294 -1.86 16.05 3.57
N ALA A 295 -1.01 15.44 2.73
CA ALA A 295 -0.39 16.12 1.60
C ALA A 295 -1.33 16.22 0.40
N ASP A 296 -2.22 15.23 0.23
CA ASP A 296 -3.16 15.16 -0.89
C ASP A 296 -4.37 16.08 -0.75
N LEU A 297 -4.77 16.39 0.50
CA LEU A 297 -5.92 17.24 0.75
C LEU A 297 -5.56 18.71 0.51
N ASP A 298 -6.38 19.38 -0.26
CA ASP A 298 -6.21 20.79 -0.58
C ASP A 298 -6.49 21.72 0.61
N GLU A 299 -6.18 23.01 0.44
CA GLU A 299 -6.39 24.02 1.50
C GLU A 299 -7.86 24.17 1.88
N THR A 300 -8.80 23.93 0.94
CA THR A 300 -10.24 24.09 1.20
C THR A 300 -10.76 22.96 2.09
N TYR A 301 -10.29 21.73 1.89
CA TYR A 301 -10.59 20.64 2.83
C TYR A 301 -9.99 20.89 4.21
N ARG A 302 -8.75 21.39 4.28
CA ARG A 302 -8.03 21.67 5.53
C ARG A 302 -8.71 22.71 6.42
N CYS A 303 -9.61 23.53 5.88
CA CYS A 303 -10.42 24.42 6.70
C CYS A 303 -11.44 23.68 7.58
N SER A 304 -11.93 22.50 7.16
CA SER A 304 -12.95 21.74 7.89
C SER A 304 -12.55 21.33 9.31
N PRO A 305 -11.37 20.74 9.57
CA PRO A 305 -10.88 20.47 10.91
C PRO A 305 -10.84 21.71 11.79
N VAL A 306 -10.35 22.83 11.26
CA VAL A 306 -10.24 24.10 11.98
C VAL A 306 -11.62 24.67 12.32
N LEU A 307 -12.57 24.61 11.37
CA LEU A 307 -13.94 25.09 11.59
C LEU A 307 -14.68 24.20 12.62
N SER A 308 -14.53 22.88 12.54
CA SER A 308 -15.12 21.95 13.51
C SER A 308 -14.55 22.17 14.92
N ALA A 309 -13.25 22.33 15.06
CA ALA A 309 -12.60 22.62 16.34
C ALA A 309 -13.05 23.98 16.91
N ARG A 310 -13.15 25.03 16.07
CA ARG A 310 -13.65 26.33 16.48
C ARG A 310 -15.13 26.31 16.88
N ALA A 311 -15.97 25.56 16.16
CA ALA A 311 -17.37 25.38 16.50
C ALA A 311 -17.53 24.80 17.91
N LEU A 312 -16.72 23.77 18.27
CA LEU A 312 -16.69 23.26 19.64
C LEU A 312 -16.16 24.30 20.62
N ALA A 313 -15.07 25.02 20.30
CA ALA A 313 -14.45 25.97 21.20
C ALA A 313 -15.34 27.15 21.57
N ASN A 314 -16.26 27.55 20.69
CA ASN A 314 -17.24 28.62 20.94
C ASN A 314 -18.24 28.27 22.06
N VAL A 315 -18.52 26.96 22.27
CA VAL A 315 -19.49 26.49 23.26
C VAL A 315 -18.84 25.80 24.46
N LEU A 316 -17.58 25.34 24.33
CA LEU A 316 -16.82 24.62 25.37
C LEU A 316 -15.53 25.39 25.73
N PRO A 317 -15.59 26.46 26.56
CA PRO A 317 -14.43 27.31 26.83
C PRO A 317 -13.38 26.65 27.74
N ASN A 318 -13.73 25.61 28.51
CA ASN A 318 -12.80 24.91 29.39
C ASN A 318 -11.77 24.11 28.60
N LYS A 319 -10.51 24.55 28.61
CA LYS A 319 -9.42 23.91 27.85
C LYS A 319 -8.92 22.59 28.44
N ALA A 320 -9.30 22.26 29.67
CA ALA A 320 -9.04 20.96 30.30
C ALA A 320 -10.21 19.99 30.12
N ALA A 321 -11.27 20.36 29.38
CA ALA A 321 -12.41 19.49 29.09
C ALA A 321 -11.95 18.24 28.35
N SER A 322 -12.60 17.11 28.66
CA SER A 322 -12.37 15.84 27.95
C SER A 322 -13.07 15.86 26.59
N ILE A 323 -12.31 15.70 25.52
CA ILE A 323 -12.82 15.73 24.14
C ILE A 323 -12.56 14.39 23.46
N LEU A 324 -13.56 13.89 22.73
CA LEU A 324 -13.42 12.75 21.81
C LEU A 324 -13.43 13.25 20.36
N ASP A 325 -12.36 12.97 19.64
CA ASP A 325 -12.22 13.17 18.20
C ASP A 325 -12.56 11.86 17.50
N VAL A 326 -13.66 11.84 16.77
CA VAL A 326 -14.26 10.64 16.17
C VAL A 326 -14.01 10.62 14.66
N GLY A 327 -13.45 9.49 14.17
CA GLY A 327 -12.92 9.42 12.84
C GLY A 327 -11.72 10.35 12.71
N ALA A 328 -10.84 10.27 13.71
CA ALA A 328 -9.70 11.20 13.85
C ALA A 328 -8.76 11.20 12.63
N GLY A 329 -8.76 10.10 11.85
CA GLY A 329 -7.91 9.94 10.70
C GLY A 329 -6.45 10.16 11.07
N THR A 330 -5.78 11.02 10.31
CA THR A 330 -4.38 11.43 10.56
C THR A 330 -4.24 12.44 11.71
N GLY A 331 -5.36 12.87 12.34
CA GLY A 331 -5.33 13.74 13.52
C GLY A 331 -5.43 15.24 13.24
N MET A 332 -5.96 15.67 12.12
CA MET A 332 -6.08 17.10 11.77
C MET A 332 -7.02 17.88 12.72
N VAL A 333 -8.11 17.26 13.18
CA VAL A 333 -9.03 17.88 14.16
C VAL A 333 -8.33 18.01 15.51
N GLY A 334 -7.60 16.96 15.93
CA GLY A 334 -6.80 17.01 17.15
C GLY A 334 -5.75 18.12 17.16
N GLU A 335 -5.04 18.34 16.05
CA GLU A 335 -4.12 19.49 15.91
C GLU A 335 -4.85 20.81 16.05
N ALA A 336 -5.97 20.98 15.35
CA ALA A 336 -6.76 22.22 15.44
C ALA A 336 -7.31 22.47 16.86
N LEU A 337 -7.68 21.43 17.60
CA LEU A 337 -8.09 21.52 19.01
C LEU A 337 -6.90 21.87 19.92
N ALA A 338 -5.73 21.27 19.70
CA ALA A 338 -4.52 21.56 20.44
C ALA A 338 -4.05 22.99 20.23
N ASP A 339 -4.11 23.51 18.99
CA ASP A 339 -3.83 24.92 18.67
C ASP A 339 -4.76 25.90 19.39
N LEU A 340 -6.00 25.46 19.67
CA LEU A 340 -6.94 26.22 20.47
C LEU A 340 -6.76 26.04 22.00
N GLY A 341 -5.72 25.29 22.40
CA GLY A 341 -5.30 25.11 23.79
C GLY A 341 -5.93 23.96 24.53
N TYR A 342 -6.66 23.03 23.86
CA TYR A 342 -7.16 21.82 24.49
C TYR A 342 -6.04 20.81 24.69
N THR A 343 -6.01 20.14 25.86
CA THR A 343 -4.93 19.23 26.25
C THR A 343 -5.39 17.81 26.60
N ASN A 344 -6.69 17.60 26.67
CA ASN A 344 -7.28 16.30 27.04
C ASN A 344 -8.15 15.78 25.89
N ILE A 345 -7.47 15.33 24.81
CA ILE A 345 -8.09 14.90 23.58
C ILE A 345 -7.84 13.39 23.40
N THR A 346 -8.92 12.63 23.24
CA THR A 346 -8.88 11.21 22.89
C THR A 346 -9.30 11.04 21.44
N ALA A 347 -8.61 10.20 20.68
CA ALA A 347 -8.95 9.87 19.31
C ALA A 347 -9.57 8.48 19.19
N VAL A 348 -10.51 8.32 18.26
CA VAL A 348 -10.95 7.01 17.77
C VAL A 348 -11.04 7.01 16.25
N ASP A 349 -10.47 5.98 15.62
CA ASP A 349 -10.57 5.74 14.18
C ASP A 349 -10.62 4.23 13.90
N PHE A 350 -11.20 3.82 12.77
CA PHE A 350 -11.26 2.41 12.40
C PHE A 350 -9.97 1.93 11.69
N SER A 351 -9.17 2.85 11.15
CA SER A 351 -7.89 2.62 10.48
C SER A 351 -6.73 2.78 11.47
N GLU A 352 -5.97 1.71 11.70
CA GLU A 352 -4.78 1.78 12.57
C GLU A 352 -3.67 2.61 11.89
N GLU A 353 -3.51 2.52 10.58
CA GLU A 353 -2.50 3.26 9.84
C GLU A 353 -2.74 4.78 9.90
N MET A 354 -4.01 5.20 9.89
CA MET A 354 -4.37 6.60 10.14
C MET A 354 -3.98 7.01 11.55
N LEU A 355 -4.29 6.19 12.56
CA LEU A 355 -3.92 6.45 13.96
C LEU A 355 -2.40 6.47 14.17
N GLU A 356 -1.62 5.68 13.43
CA GLU A 356 -0.16 5.75 13.48
C GLU A 356 0.38 7.10 12.98
N VAL A 357 -0.26 7.71 11.98
CA VAL A 357 0.08 9.08 11.55
C VAL A 357 -0.34 10.09 12.63
N ALA A 358 -1.54 9.96 13.17
CA ALA A 358 -2.05 10.82 14.24
C ALA A 358 -1.17 10.76 15.50
N ARG A 359 -0.66 9.58 15.87
CA ARG A 359 0.24 9.37 17.02
C ARG A 359 1.52 10.20 16.92
N LYS A 360 2.06 10.36 15.71
CA LYS A 360 3.27 11.15 15.47
C LYS A 360 3.09 12.65 15.72
N LYS A 361 1.85 13.15 15.70
CA LYS A 361 1.51 14.56 15.95
C LYS A 361 1.55 14.92 17.45
N GLN A 362 1.50 13.93 18.35
CA GLN A 362 1.66 14.09 19.80
C GLN A 362 0.64 15.05 20.47
N VAL A 363 -0.55 15.15 19.91
CA VAL A 363 -1.64 16.03 20.41
C VAL A 363 -2.70 15.28 21.21
N TYR A 364 -2.73 13.95 21.14
CA TYR A 364 -3.71 13.09 21.81
C TYR A 364 -3.19 12.51 23.10
N THR A 365 -4.06 12.43 24.13
CA THR A 365 -3.79 11.72 25.38
C THR A 365 -3.97 10.19 25.23
N ALA A 366 -4.85 9.77 24.33
CA ALA A 366 -5.09 8.38 23.99
C ALA A 366 -5.59 8.26 22.55
N LEU A 367 -5.22 7.14 21.89
CA LEU A 367 -5.72 6.79 20.55
C LEU A 367 -6.23 5.36 20.59
N HIS A 368 -7.44 5.14 20.08
CA HIS A 368 -8.12 3.85 20.10
C HIS A 368 -8.58 3.46 18.70
N GLN A 369 -8.28 2.23 18.30
CA GLN A 369 -8.90 1.68 17.11
C GLN A 369 -10.34 1.26 17.45
N GLY A 370 -11.31 1.71 16.67
CA GLY A 370 -12.72 1.39 16.90
C GLY A 370 -13.62 1.80 15.75
N ASN A 371 -14.71 1.03 15.59
CA ASN A 371 -15.77 1.32 14.63
C ASN A 371 -16.94 1.95 15.36
N VAL A 372 -17.36 3.15 14.98
CA VAL A 372 -18.48 3.87 15.60
C VAL A 372 -19.83 3.16 15.44
N ALA A 373 -19.96 2.26 14.46
CA ALA A 373 -21.15 1.44 14.29
C ALA A 373 -21.32 0.39 15.39
N GLU A 374 -20.26 0.10 16.15
CA GLU A 374 -20.20 -0.82 17.27
C GLU A 374 -20.05 -0.07 18.60
N PRO A 375 -20.44 -0.65 19.77
CA PRO A 375 -20.18 -0.03 21.06
C PRO A 375 -18.69 0.20 21.31
N LEU A 376 -18.31 1.43 21.64
CA LEU A 376 -16.94 1.81 21.92
C LEU A 376 -16.58 1.52 23.38
N THR A 377 -15.88 0.41 23.63
CA THR A 377 -15.64 -0.13 24.98
C THR A 377 -14.42 0.46 25.70
N PHE A 378 -13.67 1.33 25.05
CA PHE A 378 -12.47 1.97 25.63
C PHE A 378 -12.80 3.05 26.67
N SER A 379 -14.06 3.46 26.77
CA SER A 379 -14.52 4.49 27.70
C SER A 379 -15.87 4.14 28.32
N SER A 380 -16.16 4.70 29.50
CA SER A 380 -17.46 4.59 30.16
C SER A 380 -18.46 5.58 29.54
N PRO A 381 -19.79 5.33 29.70
CA PRO A 381 -20.81 6.33 29.40
C PRO A 381 -20.52 7.67 30.10
N GLU A 382 -20.92 8.77 29.44
CA GLU A 382 -20.77 10.13 29.98
C GLU A 382 -19.33 10.53 30.36
N ALA A 383 -18.34 10.06 29.57
CA ALA A 383 -16.93 10.35 29.81
C ALA A 383 -16.46 11.70 29.25
N PHE A 384 -17.09 12.17 28.16
CA PHE A 384 -16.61 13.32 27.40
C PHE A 384 -17.48 14.57 27.57
N ASP A 385 -16.84 15.72 27.74
CA ASP A 385 -17.48 17.02 27.77
C ASP A 385 -17.81 17.54 26.37
N GLY A 386 -17.01 17.13 25.38
CA GLY A 386 -17.18 17.46 23.97
C GLY A 386 -16.86 16.29 23.05
N ILE A 387 -17.59 16.17 21.93
CA ILE A 387 -17.32 15.22 20.85
C ILE A 387 -17.27 15.99 19.54
N VAL A 388 -16.28 15.71 18.70
CA VAL A 388 -16.17 16.22 17.33
C VAL A 388 -16.19 15.06 16.36
N VAL A 389 -17.00 15.16 15.33
CA VAL A 389 -17.14 14.16 14.26
C VAL A 389 -17.01 14.85 12.91
N LEU A 390 -15.96 14.53 12.17
CA LEU A 390 -15.71 15.08 10.83
C LEU A 390 -15.50 13.94 9.84
N GLY A 391 -16.26 13.92 8.73
CA GLY A 391 -16.05 12.99 7.62
C GLY A 391 -16.43 11.52 7.90
N VAL A 392 -17.14 11.23 8.99
CA VAL A 392 -17.51 9.87 9.41
C VAL A 392 -18.84 9.41 8.86
N PHE A 393 -19.86 10.28 8.95
CA PHE A 393 -21.20 10.00 8.46
C PHE A 393 -21.41 10.63 7.09
N THR A 394 -21.24 9.82 6.04
CA THR A 394 -21.41 10.22 4.64
C THR A 394 -21.69 8.99 3.78
N PHE A 395 -21.92 9.18 2.49
CA PHE A 395 -22.20 8.07 1.57
C PHE A 395 -21.08 7.02 1.58
N GLY A 396 -21.44 5.75 1.75
CA GLY A 396 -20.49 4.63 1.76
C GLY A 396 -19.65 4.49 3.05
N HIS A 397 -19.85 5.36 4.05
CA HIS A 397 -19.13 5.34 5.34
C HIS A 397 -20.01 4.83 6.48
N ALA A 398 -19.77 5.33 7.70
CA ALA A 398 -20.48 4.83 8.88
C ALA A 398 -22.00 5.08 8.81
N HIS A 399 -22.77 4.06 9.22
CA HIS A 399 -24.22 4.18 9.32
C HIS A 399 -24.62 5.13 10.45
N PRO A 400 -25.64 6.01 10.28
CA PRO A 400 -26.08 6.97 11.28
C PRO A 400 -26.41 6.39 12.67
N LYS A 401 -26.77 5.09 12.78
CA LYS A 401 -26.97 4.39 14.06
C LYS A 401 -25.79 4.57 15.03
N GLY A 402 -24.56 4.78 14.53
CA GLY A 402 -23.38 5.04 15.35
C GLY A 402 -23.49 6.30 16.22
N LEU A 403 -24.34 7.27 15.84
CA LEU A 403 -24.60 8.44 16.67
C LEU A 403 -25.16 8.09 18.05
N ARG A 404 -25.93 6.98 18.19
CA ARG A 404 -26.43 6.52 19.49
C ARG A 404 -25.29 6.11 20.42
N ASN A 405 -24.28 5.38 19.89
CA ASN A 405 -23.10 4.99 20.66
C ASN A 405 -22.30 6.23 21.12
N LEU A 406 -22.16 7.22 20.27
CA LEU A 406 -21.46 8.46 20.59
C LEU A 406 -22.24 9.33 21.58
N PHE A 407 -23.58 9.36 21.47
CA PHE A 407 -24.45 10.07 22.41
C PHE A 407 -24.33 9.52 23.82
N GLU A 408 -24.19 8.22 23.99
CA GLU A 408 -23.97 7.60 25.32
C GLU A 408 -22.64 8.04 25.95
N LEU A 409 -21.59 8.25 25.16
CA LEU A 409 -20.29 8.70 25.65
C LEU A 409 -20.24 10.18 26.05
N LEU A 410 -21.17 10.99 25.53
CA LEU A 410 -21.28 12.41 25.83
C LEU A 410 -21.95 12.62 27.19
N LYS A 411 -21.36 13.47 28.04
CA LYS A 411 -21.98 13.88 29.31
C LYS A 411 -23.27 14.64 29.10
N SER A 412 -24.22 14.52 30.05
CA SER A 412 -25.37 15.43 30.13
C SER A 412 -24.87 16.88 30.23
N GLY A 413 -25.42 17.77 29.38
CA GLY A 413 -24.94 19.15 29.22
C GLY A 413 -23.72 19.31 28.33
N GLY A 414 -23.13 18.21 27.83
CA GLY A 414 -21.99 18.20 26.92
C GLY A 414 -22.34 18.65 25.49
N TYR A 415 -21.31 18.93 24.69
CA TYR A 415 -21.44 19.49 23.35
C TYR A 415 -20.95 18.51 22.27
N PHE A 416 -21.64 18.49 21.14
CA PHE A 416 -21.36 17.62 20.02
C PHE A 416 -21.27 18.44 18.72
N VAL A 417 -20.16 18.34 18.00
CA VAL A 417 -20.01 18.95 16.68
C VAL A 417 -20.04 17.86 15.64
N LEU A 418 -21.04 17.89 14.74
CA LEU A 418 -21.26 16.93 13.68
C LEU A 418 -21.12 17.62 12.32
N THR A 419 -20.10 17.28 11.57
CA THR A 419 -19.88 17.84 10.25
C THR A 419 -20.29 16.84 9.16
N LEU A 420 -21.15 17.28 8.25
CA LEU A 420 -21.82 16.48 7.22
C LEU A 420 -21.75 17.17 5.85
N ARG A 421 -21.79 16.41 4.77
CA ARG A 421 -22.17 16.93 3.44
C ARG A 421 -23.63 17.37 3.48
N VAL A 422 -23.95 18.48 2.85
CA VAL A 422 -25.33 19.00 2.83
C VAL A 422 -26.28 18.03 2.13
N ASP A 423 -25.88 17.45 0.99
CA ASP A 423 -26.70 16.49 0.24
C ASP A 423 -26.97 15.20 1.05
N TYR A 424 -25.98 14.72 1.83
CA TYR A 424 -26.17 13.58 2.73
C TYR A 424 -27.10 13.93 3.89
N TYR A 425 -26.93 15.11 4.50
CA TYR A 425 -27.77 15.60 5.59
C TYR A 425 -29.23 15.72 5.16
N GLU A 426 -29.50 16.24 3.95
CA GLU A 426 -30.85 16.47 3.44
C GLU A 426 -31.55 15.19 2.93
N SER A 427 -30.79 14.23 2.42
CA SER A 427 -31.34 13.03 1.77
C SER A 427 -31.37 11.76 2.62
N ASN A 428 -30.75 11.75 3.82
CA ASN A 428 -30.66 10.56 4.63
C ASN A 428 -31.71 10.51 5.75
N ASP A 429 -32.84 9.84 5.48
CA ASP A 429 -33.98 9.71 6.43
C ASP A 429 -33.54 9.10 7.76
N SER A 430 -32.65 8.08 7.73
CA SER A 430 -32.16 7.43 8.96
C SER A 430 -31.34 8.38 9.83
N LEU A 431 -30.61 9.31 9.26
CA LEU A 431 -29.91 10.36 9.99
C LEU A 431 -30.88 11.32 10.64
N GLN A 432 -31.90 11.78 9.90
CA GLN A 432 -32.93 12.70 10.43
C GLN A 432 -33.70 12.06 11.60
N GLU A 433 -34.16 10.81 11.44
CA GLU A 433 -34.82 10.05 12.50
C GLU A 433 -34.00 9.99 13.80
N ILE A 434 -32.67 9.70 13.68
CA ILE A 434 -31.78 9.62 14.85
C ILE A 434 -31.52 10.99 15.47
N LEU A 435 -31.39 12.04 14.65
CA LEU A 435 -31.25 13.40 15.17
C LEU A 435 -32.48 13.88 15.93
N GLU A 436 -33.70 13.44 15.55
CA GLU A 436 -34.96 13.72 16.27
C GLU A 436 -35.12 12.85 17.50
N GLU A 437 -34.68 11.58 17.46
CA GLU A 437 -34.80 10.62 18.57
C GLU A 437 -33.98 11.01 19.80
N LEU A 438 -32.74 11.49 19.55
CA LEU A 438 -31.78 11.76 20.63
C LEU A 438 -32.09 13.09 21.33
N SER A 439 -31.95 13.11 22.66
CA SER A 439 -32.29 14.27 23.52
C SER A 439 -31.20 15.33 23.49
N TRP A 440 -31.15 16.10 22.42
CA TRP A 440 -30.25 17.27 22.25
C TRP A 440 -30.94 18.45 21.60
N SER A 441 -30.32 19.65 21.70
CA SER A 441 -30.75 20.83 20.95
C SER A 441 -29.68 21.21 19.95
N ILE A 442 -30.07 21.63 18.76
CA ILE A 442 -29.18 22.30 17.80
C ILE A 442 -28.99 23.74 18.27
N LEU A 443 -27.77 24.10 18.65
CA LEU A 443 -27.38 25.43 19.08
C LEU A 443 -26.97 26.34 17.95
N ASP A 444 -26.27 25.75 16.94
CA ASP A 444 -25.73 26.49 15.80
C ASP A 444 -25.64 25.55 14.58
N ARG A 445 -25.68 26.19 13.39
CA ARG A 445 -25.49 25.52 12.09
C ARG A 445 -24.57 26.38 11.24
N VAL A 446 -23.37 25.88 10.96
CA VAL A 446 -22.36 26.58 10.16
C VAL A 446 -22.23 25.90 8.81
N GLU A 447 -22.47 26.64 7.73
CA GLU A 447 -22.30 26.15 6.36
C GLU A 447 -20.96 26.65 5.78
N PHE A 448 -20.28 25.78 5.04
CA PHE A 448 -19.01 26.08 4.36
C PHE A 448 -18.82 25.13 3.17
N ASN A 449 -17.80 25.37 2.34
CA ASN A 449 -17.49 24.48 1.22
C ASN A 449 -16.13 23.82 1.43
N ILE A 450 -16.00 22.58 0.94
CA ILE A 450 -14.74 21.89 0.72
C ILE A 450 -14.57 21.63 -0.79
N PHE A 451 -13.34 21.37 -1.25
CA PHE A 451 -13.03 21.16 -2.66
C PHE A 451 -13.70 22.21 -3.59
N GLU A 452 -13.72 23.48 -3.14
CA GLU A 452 -14.34 24.65 -3.80
C GLU A 452 -15.87 24.56 -3.99
N THR A 453 -16.43 23.40 -4.28
CA THR A 453 -17.83 23.24 -4.72
C THR A 453 -18.69 22.33 -3.85
N GLU A 454 -18.11 21.58 -2.91
CA GLU A 454 -18.87 20.63 -2.11
C GLU A 454 -19.37 21.28 -0.81
N PRO A 455 -20.71 21.48 -0.68
CA PRO A 455 -21.28 22.15 0.47
C PRO A 455 -21.32 21.23 1.68
N MET A 456 -20.85 21.75 2.81
CA MET A 456 -20.79 21.10 4.11
C MET A 456 -21.63 21.88 5.14
N VAL A 457 -22.09 21.16 6.15
CA VAL A 457 -22.73 21.75 7.33
C VAL A 457 -22.11 21.17 8.61
N ALA A 458 -21.73 22.04 9.53
CA ALA A 458 -21.38 21.66 10.91
C ALA A 458 -22.55 22.02 11.84
N LEU A 459 -23.11 21.00 12.48
CA LEU A 459 -24.16 21.14 13.50
C LEU A 459 -23.50 21.18 14.88
N VAL A 460 -23.81 22.18 15.67
CA VAL A 460 -23.40 22.28 17.08
C VAL A 460 -24.58 21.87 17.94
N LEU A 461 -24.45 20.76 18.63
CA LEU A 461 -25.50 20.12 19.41
C LEU A 461 -25.17 20.14 20.89
N LYS A 462 -26.18 20.21 21.75
CA LYS A 462 -26.04 20.10 23.22
C LYS A 462 -26.91 18.98 23.72
N LYS A 463 -26.33 18.00 24.43
CA LYS A 463 -27.09 16.92 25.13
C LYS A 463 -27.82 17.47 26.34
N HIS A 464 -29.05 17.03 26.53
CA HIS A 464 -29.90 17.38 27.67
C HIS A 464 -29.73 16.40 28.84
#